data_7dbc2f80fe3642c9bec9d280c434e489
#
_entry.id   7dbc2f80fe3642c9bec9d280c434e489
#
_cell.length_a   1.000
_cell.length_b   1.000
_cell.length_c   1.000
_cell.angle_alpha   90.00
_cell.angle_beta   90.00
_cell.angle_gamma   90.00
#
_symmetry.space_group_name_H-M   'P 1'
#
loop_
_entity.id
_entity.type
_entity.pdbx_description
1 polymer ?
#
loop_
_entity_poly.entity_id
_entity_poly.type
_entity_poly.pdbx_seq_one_letter_code
_entity_poly.pdbx_strand_id
1 'polypeptide(L)'
;SESSRRSLTVSYEVGVEAFDYEEETIFGKTEETLGSQEVEVTFDFEQPWGDSRIRARYNSFLNDLGKNSTSVSGNLRFRVVRGLSLNVNASTSLVRDQLHLAKEDLSDEEILLERRQLATDSRYSISFGFSYTFGSIFNNVVNPRF
;
A
#
# COMPACT_ATOMS: atom_id res chain seq x y z
N SER A 1 28.29 -0.21 -19.69
CA SER A 1 26.94 -0.19 -20.24
C SER A 1 25.97 -0.02 -19.09
N GLU A 2 25.30 1.13 -19.03
CA GLU A 2 24.23 1.38 -18.08
C GLU A 2 23.04 0.53 -18.49
N SER A 3 22.76 -0.53 -17.73
CA SER A 3 21.69 -1.47 -18.06
C SER A 3 20.37 -0.98 -17.48
N SER A 4 19.41 -0.74 -18.34
CA SER A 4 18.00 -0.58 -17.93
C SER A 4 17.43 -1.92 -17.53
N ARG A 5 16.77 -1.99 -16.38
CA ARG A 5 16.06 -3.18 -15.92
C ARG A 5 14.57 -2.87 -15.73
N ARG A 6 13.76 -3.84 -16.09
CA ARG A 6 12.31 -3.79 -15.87
C ARG A 6 11.88 -5.15 -15.33
N SER A 7 11.10 -5.17 -14.30
CA SER A 7 10.49 -6.39 -13.80
C SER A 7 9.02 -6.17 -13.50
N LEU A 8 8.21 -7.18 -13.77
CA LEU A 8 6.82 -7.26 -13.40
C LEU A 8 6.64 -8.51 -12.55
N THR A 9 6.16 -8.32 -11.34
CA THR A 9 5.83 -9.41 -10.42
C THR A 9 4.35 -9.38 -10.14
N VAL A 10 3.71 -10.53 -10.24
CA VAL A 10 2.30 -10.72 -9.88
C VAL A 10 2.24 -11.81 -8.82
N SER A 11 1.63 -11.53 -7.69
CA SER A 11 1.35 -12.48 -6.63
C SER A 11 -0.15 -12.60 -6.40
N TYR A 12 -0.60 -13.79 -6.06
CA TYR A 12 -1.96 -14.09 -5.68
C TYR A 12 -1.94 -14.91 -4.39
N GLU A 13 -2.66 -14.45 -3.40
CA GLU A 13 -2.76 -15.10 -2.10
C GLU A 13 -4.22 -15.34 -1.75
N VAL A 14 -4.47 -16.47 -1.07
CA VAL A 14 -5.78 -16.81 -0.51
C VAL A 14 -5.57 -17.14 0.96
N GLY A 15 -6.40 -16.55 1.81
CA GLY A 15 -6.34 -16.72 3.25
C GLY A 15 -7.71 -16.95 3.85
N VAL A 16 -7.71 -17.28 5.13
CA VAL A 16 -8.91 -17.35 5.98
C VAL A 16 -8.65 -16.46 7.18
N GLU A 17 -9.53 -15.50 7.41
CA GLU A 17 -9.47 -14.57 8.53
C GLU A 17 -10.64 -14.85 9.46
N ALA A 18 -10.34 -15.01 10.76
CA ALA A 18 -11.34 -15.16 11.82
C ALA A 18 -11.34 -13.88 12.65
N PHE A 19 -12.50 -13.28 12.79
CA PHE A 19 -12.71 -12.08 13.57
C PHE A 19 -13.57 -12.42 14.78
N ASP A 20 -13.13 -11.99 15.95
CA ASP A 20 -13.84 -12.07 17.21
C ASP A 20 -14.00 -10.63 17.73
N TYR A 21 -15.23 -10.17 17.90
CA TYR A 21 -15.54 -8.79 18.25
C TYR A 21 -15.92 -8.71 19.71
N GLU A 22 -15.30 -7.84 20.49
CA GLU A 22 -15.62 -7.61 21.91
C GLU A 22 -17.05 -7.08 22.08
N GLU A 23 -17.56 -6.34 21.09
CA GLU A 23 -18.91 -5.80 21.04
C GLU A 23 -19.61 -6.17 19.73
N GLU A 24 -20.94 -6.24 19.74
CA GLU A 24 -21.71 -6.48 18.53
C GLU A 24 -21.49 -5.36 17.52
N THR A 25 -21.12 -5.73 16.29
CA THR A 25 -20.93 -4.77 15.20
C THR A 25 -22.26 -4.19 14.72
N ILE A 26 -22.24 -3.05 14.00
CA ILE A 26 -23.44 -2.46 13.36
C ILE A 26 -24.13 -3.41 12.38
N PHE A 27 -23.50 -4.53 12.01
CA PHE A 27 -24.06 -5.61 11.17
C PHE A 27 -24.65 -6.75 11.99
N GLY A 28 -24.66 -6.64 13.34
CA GLY A 28 -25.22 -7.63 14.24
C GLY A 28 -24.36 -8.88 14.39
N LYS A 29 -23.02 -8.76 14.28
CA LYS A 29 -22.08 -9.87 14.37
C LYS A 29 -21.14 -9.71 15.56
N THR A 30 -20.91 -10.80 16.28
CA THR A 30 -19.91 -10.92 17.34
C THR A 30 -18.72 -11.81 16.92
N GLU A 31 -18.93 -12.70 15.96
CA GLU A 31 -17.90 -13.55 15.37
C GLU A 31 -18.11 -13.64 13.86
N GLU A 32 -17.04 -13.62 13.10
CA GLU A 32 -17.08 -13.81 11.66
C GLU A 32 -15.83 -14.52 11.15
N THR A 33 -16.00 -15.53 10.31
CA THR A 33 -14.91 -16.20 9.60
C THR A 33 -15.08 -15.94 8.11
N LEU A 34 -14.08 -15.30 7.50
CA LEU A 34 -14.12 -14.89 6.11
C LEU A 34 -12.93 -15.47 5.35
N GLY A 35 -13.21 -16.00 4.17
CA GLY A 35 -12.15 -16.26 3.18
C GLY A 35 -11.72 -14.94 2.54
N SER A 36 -10.43 -14.70 2.46
CA SER A 36 -9.85 -13.52 1.81
C SER A 36 -9.01 -13.91 0.59
N GLN A 37 -8.91 -13.00 -0.35
CA GLN A 37 -8.01 -13.12 -1.50
C GLN A 37 -7.30 -11.79 -1.73
N GLU A 38 -6.02 -11.86 -2.07
CA GLU A 38 -5.21 -10.70 -2.42
C GLU A 38 -4.51 -10.92 -3.76
N VAL A 39 -4.57 -9.91 -4.61
CA VAL A 39 -3.75 -9.81 -5.82
C VAL A 39 -2.82 -8.61 -5.68
N GLU A 40 -1.53 -8.83 -5.79
CA GLU A 40 -0.53 -7.77 -5.82
C GLU A 40 0.22 -7.78 -7.16
N VAL A 41 0.33 -6.62 -7.77
CA VAL A 41 1.14 -6.39 -8.97
C VAL A 41 2.20 -5.36 -8.64
N THR A 42 3.46 -5.75 -8.80
CA THR A 42 4.61 -4.85 -8.60
C THR A 42 5.37 -4.68 -9.91
N PHE A 43 5.56 -3.44 -10.30
CA PHE A 43 6.37 -3.06 -11.44
C PHE A 43 7.58 -2.26 -10.98
N ASP A 44 8.78 -2.81 -11.26
CA ASP A 44 10.06 -2.18 -10.99
C ASP A 44 10.69 -1.71 -12.29
N PHE A 45 11.19 -0.49 -12.27
CA PHE A 45 11.81 0.15 -13.41
C PHE A 45 13.11 0.84 -12.96
N GLU A 46 14.23 0.39 -13.49
CA GLU A 46 15.57 0.94 -13.17
C GLU A 46 16.20 1.52 -14.45
N GLN A 47 16.65 2.75 -14.35
CA GLN A 47 17.26 3.51 -15.43
C GLN A 47 18.52 4.23 -14.93
N PRO A 48 19.42 4.65 -15.82
CA PRO A 48 20.61 5.42 -15.44
C PRO A 48 20.30 6.70 -14.66
N TRP A 49 19.16 7.30 -14.89
CA TRP A 49 18.73 8.53 -14.21
C TRP A 49 18.00 8.28 -12.89
N GLY A 50 17.58 7.05 -12.59
CA GLY A 50 16.87 6.75 -11.36
C GLY A 50 16.12 5.42 -11.40
N ASP A 51 15.36 5.19 -10.35
CA ASP A 51 14.54 3.99 -10.18
C ASP A 51 13.10 4.35 -9.82
N SER A 52 12.18 3.51 -10.21
CA SER A 52 10.76 3.62 -9.88
C SER A 52 10.19 2.26 -9.54
N ARG A 53 9.34 2.24 -8.52
CA ARG A 53 8.53 1.07 -8.17
C ARG A 53 7.08 1.48 -8.06
N ILE A 54 6.21 0.77 -8.74
CA ILE A 54 4.77 0.93 -8.65
C ILE A 54 4.20 -0.38 -8.14
N ARG A 55 3.35 -0.32 -7.13
CA ARG A 55 2.68 -1.48 -6.54
C ARG A 55 1.18 -1.22 -6.52
N ALA A 56 0.42 -2.13 -7.07
CA ALA A 56 -1.03 -2.15 -6.98
C ALA A 56 -1.46 -3.42 -6.24
N ARG A 57 -2.31 -3.26 -5.23
CA ARG A 57 -2.82 -4.35 -4.41
C ARG A 57 -4.35 -4.28 -4.39
N TYR A 58 -4.97 -5.40 -4.62
CA TYR A 58 -6.40 -5.60 -4.48
C TYR A 58 -6.67 -6.73 -3.51
N ASN A 59 -7.46 -6.46 -2.50
CA ASN A 59 -7.89 -7.43 -1.50
C ASN A 59 -9.42 -7.47 -1.48
N SER A 60 -10.01 -8.66 -1.36
CA SER A 60 -11.44 -8.81 -1.19
C SER A 60 -11.77 -10.09 -0.43
N PHE A 61 -12.95 -10.09 0.20
CA PHE A 61 -13.47 -11.30 0.83
C PHE A 61 -14.19 -12.17 -0.18
N LEU A 62 -13.95 -13.49 -0.11
CA LEU A 62 -14.58 -14.48 -1.01
C LEU A 62 -16.09 -14.61 -0.76
N ASN A 63 -16.52 -14.37 0.48
CA ASN A 63 -17.91 -14.46 0.90
C ASN A 63 -18.72 -13.21 0.51
N ASP A 64 -18.04 -12.06 0.31
CA ASP A 64 -18.69 -10.80 -0.06
C ASP A 64 -17.71 -9.93 -0.87
N LEU A 65 -17.75 -10.07 -2.19
CA LEU A 65 -16.89 -9.30 -3.10
C LEU A 65 -17.16 -7.78 -3.08
N GLY A 66 -18.28 -7.36 -2.48
CA GLY A 66 -18.58 -5.94 -2.24
C GLY A 66 -17.64 -5.31 -1.22
N LYS A 67 -17.11 -6.13 -0.30
CA LYS A 67 -16.11 -5.73 0.68
C LYS A 67 -14.73 -5.95 0.10
N ASN A 68 -14.12 -4.88 -0.33
CA ASN A 68 -12.81 -4.91 -0.96
C ASN A 68 -11.98 -3.67 -0.63
N SER A 69 -10.69 -3.81 -0.75
CA SER A 69 -9.74 -2.71 -0.68
C SER A 69 -8.82 -2.72 -1.88
N THR A 70 -8.58 -1.53 -2.39
CA THR A 70 -7.62 -1.32 -3.49
C THR A 70 -6.61 -0.29 -3.04
N SER A 71 -5.34 -0.58 -3.18
CA SER A 71 -4.27 0.38 -2.92
C SER A 71 -3.30 0.42 -4.07
N VAL A 72 -2.86 1.63 -4.41
CA VAL A 72 -1.80 1.86 -5.38
C VAL A 72 -0.76 2.74 -4.74
N SER A 73 0.49 2.34 -4.80
CA SER A 73 1.61 3.13 -4.31
C SER A 73 2.72 3.21 -5.36
N GLY A 74 3.35 4.36 -5.43
CA GLY A 74 4.47 4.61 -6.32
C GLY A 74 5.59 5.31 -5.59
N ASN A 75 6.81 4.86 -5.85
CA ASN A 75 8.05 5.51 -5.43
C ASN A 75 8.87 5.81 -6.67
N LEU A 76 9.34 7.03 -6.79
CA LEU A 76 10.25 7.47 -7.83
C LEU A 76 11.47 8.12 -7.18
N ARG A 77 12.64 7.62 -7.52
CA ARG A 77 13.93 8.25 -7.18
C ARG A 77 14.60 8.74 -8.44
N PHE A 78 14.84 10.01 -8.50
CA PHE A 78 15.44 10.67 -9.65
C PHE A 78 16.76 11.33 -9.27
N ARG A 79 17.85 11.01 -9.99
CA ARG A 79 19.15 11.68 -9.84
C ARG A 79 19.13 12.99 -10.59
N VAL A 80 19.13 14.09 -9.86
CA VAL A 80 19.16 15.45 -10.45
C VAL A 80 20.56 15.78 -10.93
N VAL A 81 21.53 15.61 -10.04
CA VAL A 81 22.98 15.76 -10.32
C VAL A 81 23.76 14.78 -9.43
N ARG A 82 25.08 14.72 -9.59
CA ARG A 82 25.93 13.88 -8.73
C ARG A 82 25.73 14.25 -7.25
N GLY A 83 25.38 13.27 -6.45
CA GLY A 83 25.12 13.43 -5.02
C GLY A 83 23.72 13.94 -4.66
N LEU A 84 22.95 14.54 -5.57
CA LEU A 84 21.61 15.05 -5.31
C LEU A 84 20.55 14.17 -5.96
N SER A 85 19.65 13.66 -5.16
CA SER A 85 18.49 12.87 -5.60
C SER A 85 17.20 13.48 -5.11
N LEU A 86 16.18 13.45 -5.95
CA LEU A 86 14.79 13.75 -5.62
C LEU A 86 14.05 12.42 -5.42
N ASN A 87 13.31 12.32 -4.33
CA ASN A 87 12.42 11.19 -4.05
C ASN A 87 10.98 11.69 -4.06
N VAL A 88 10.13 11.00 -4.79
CA VAL A 88 8.69 11.25 -4.84
C VAL A 88 7.97 9.97 -4.44
N ASN A 89 7.11 10.07 -3.44
CA ASN A 89 6.26 8.96 -3.05
C ASN A 89 4.81 9.40 -3.19
N ALA A 90 4.00 8.57 -3.81
CA ALA A 90 2.57 8.78 -3.93
C ALA A 90 1.84 7.49 -3.56
N SER A 91 0.75 7.62 -2.83
CA SER A 91 -0.12 6.48 -2.55
C SER A 91 -1.59 6.89 -2.54
N THR A 92 -2.42 5.97 -2.98
CA THR A 92 -3.87 6.08 -2.87
C THR A 92 -4.42 4.75 -2.40
N SER A 93 -5.45 4.80 -1.56
CA SER A 93 -6.19 3.62 -1.14
C SER A 93 -7.68 3.91 -1.16
N LEU A 94 -8.44 2.92 -1.59
CA LEU A 94 -9.88 2.89 -1.57
C LEU A 94 -10.30 1.65 -0.79
N VAL A 95 -11.02 1.84 0.32
CA VAL A 95 -11.46 0.77 1.19
C VAL A 95 -12.98 0.75 1.21
N ARG A 96 -13.56 -0.40 0.88
CA ARG A 96 -15.00 -0.69 0.98
C ARG A 96 -15.25 -1.81 1.99
N ASP A 97 -14.40 -1.89 3.00
CA ASP A 97 -14.34 -2.96 3.96
C ASP A 97 -14.50 -2.40 5.38
N GLN A 98 -15.70 -2.08 5.75
CA GLN A 98 -16.03 -1.53 7.06
C GLN A 98 -16.66 -2.64 7.95
N LEU A 99 -15.87 -3.70 8.22
CA LEU A 99 -16.31 -4.85 9.00
C LEU A 99 -16.38 -4.58 10.51
N HIS A 100 -15.58 -3.65 11.02
CA HIS A 100 -15.25 -3.54 12.44
C HIS A 100 -15.90 -2.37 13.18
N LEU A 101 -17.01 -1.83 12.66
CA LEU A 101 -17.69 -0.75 13.35
C LEU A 101 -18.54 -1.31 14.50
N ALA A 102 -18.20 -0.91 15.71
CA ALA A 102 -18.99 -1.22 16.90
C ALA A 102 -20.38 -0.58 16.78
N LYS A 103 -21.40 -1.30 17.23
CA LYS A 103 -22.74 -0.76 17.39
C LYS A 103 -22.78 0.01 18.71
N GLU A 104 -22.39 1.28 18.68
CA GLU A 104 -22.66 2.21 19.79
C GLU A 104 -24.18 2.42 19.90
N ASP A 105 -24.68 3.09 20.96
CA ASP A 105 -26.11 3.37 21.22
C ASP A 105 -26.75 4.28 20.15
N LEU A 106 -26.71 3.83 18.89
CA LEU A 106 -27.25 4.55 17.73
C LEU A 106 -28.65 4.05 17.40
N SER A 107 -29.51 4.94 16.96
CA SER A 107 -30.83 4.57 16.43
C SER A 107 -30.69 3.83 15.08
N ASP A 108 -31.71 3.03 14.70
CA ASP A 108 -31.69 2.30 13.42
C ASP A 108 -31.51 3.21 12.20
N GLU A 109 -31.98 4.46 12.26
CA GLU A 109 -31.82 5.46 11.20
C GLU A 109 -30.40 5.99 11.14
N GLU A 110 -29.77 6.23 12.28
CA GLU A 110 -28.36 6.64 12.38
C GLU A 110 -27.43 5.53 11.91
N ILE A 111 -27.69 4.28 12.27
CA ILE A 111 -26.96 3.10 11.77
C ILE A 111 -27.04 3.02 10.24
N LEU A 112 -28.20 3.28 9.64
CA LEU A 112 -28.36 3.27 8.18
C LEU A 112 -27.58 4.39 7.49
N LEU A 113 -27.55 5.58 8.10
CA LEU A 113 -26.77 6.71 7.61
C LEU A 113 -25.27 6.44 7.72
N GLU A 114 -24.83 5.91 8.84
CA GLU A 114 -23.44 5.57 9.09
C GLU A 114 -22.94 4.45 8.16
N ARG A 115 -23.72 3.40 7.93
CA ARG A 115 -23.46 2.37 6.92
C ARG A 115 -23.28 2.94 5.52
N ARG A 116 -24.01 3.98 5.16
CA ARG A 116 -23.86 4.65 3.86
C ARG A 116 -22.64 5.55 3.79
N GLN A 117 -22.33 6.28 4.84
CA GLN A 117 -21.19 7.20 4.89
C GLN A 117 -19.85 6.48 4.98
N LEU A 118 -19.81 5.37 5.72
CA LEU A 118 -18.61 4.59 5.98
C LEU A 118 -18.37 3.47 4.95
N ALA A 119 -19.30 3.26 4.01
CA ALA A 119 -19.21 2.22 2.99
C ALA A 119 -17.97 2.33 2.11
N THR A 120 -17.35 3.50 2.05
CA THR A 120 -16.16 3.73 1.23
C THR A 120 -15.27 4.78 1.88
N ASP A 121 -14.05 4.41 2.24
CA ASP A 121 -13.01 5.35 2.67
C ASP A 121 -11.96 5.46 1.56
N SER A 122 -11.59 6.69 1.21
CA SER A 122 -10.56 6.98 0.23
C SER A 122 -9.46 7.85 0.83
N ARG A 123 -8.21 7.41 0.67
CA ARG A 123 -7.04 8.14 1.14
C ARG A 123 -6.06 8.34 0.01
N TYR A 124 -5.46 9.49 -0.04
CA TYR A 124 -4.34 9.75 -0.93
C TYR A 124 -3.25 10.51 -0.18
N SER A 125 -2.02 10.24 -0.55
CA SER A 125 -0.87 10.97 -0.03
C SER A 125 0.18 11.14 -1.12
N ILE A 126 0.86 12.27 -1.07
CA ILE A 126 2.04 12.53 -1.91
C ILE A 126 3.09 13.20 -1.04
N SER A 127 4.33 12.75 -1.17
CA SER A 127 5.47 13.32 -0.46
C SER A 127 6.67 13.49 -1.37
N PHE A 128 7.43 14.55 -1.12
CA PHE A 128 8.65 14.89 -1.84
C PHE A 128 9.79 14.99 -0.85
N GLY A 129 10.93 14.47 -1.23
CA GLY A 129 12.14 14.53 -0.44
C GLY A 129 13.38 14.76 -1.32
N PHE A 130 14.35 15.48 -0.78
CA PHE A 130 15.65 15.61 -1.38
C PHE A 130 16.68 14.92 -0.51
N SER A 131 17.60 14.22 -1.14
CA SER A 131 18.74 13.62 -0.47
C SER A 131 20.01 14.06 -1.15
N TYR A 132 20.96 14.58 -0.36
CA TYR A 132 22.25 14.97 -0.85
C TYR A 132 23.35 14.20 -0.12
N THR A 133 24.17 13.48 -0.90
CA THR A 133 25.26 12.68 -0.37
C THR A 133 26.57 13.42 -0.59
N PHE A 134 27.20 13.80 0.52
CA PHE A 134 28.54 14.39 0.56
C PHE A 134 29.57 13.27 0.66
N GLY A 135 30.61 13.32 -0.12
CA GLY A 135 31.72 12.38 -0.02
C GLY A 135 32.65 12.44 -1.23
N SER A 136 33.89 12.08 -1.01
CA SER A 136 34.86 11.89 -2.08
C SER A 136 34.69 10.50 -2.70
N ILE A 137 34.52 10.44 -4.02
CA ILE A 137 34.53 9.19 -4.78
C ILE A 137 35.88 8.46 -4.74
N PHE A 138 36.90 9.08 -4.15
CA PHE A 138 38.27 8.56 -4.10
C PHE A 138 38.64 7.84 -2.81
N ASN A 139 37.72 7.58 -1.89
CA ASN A 139 37.99 6.91 -0.62
C ASN A 139 38.13 5.38 -0.69
N ASN A 140 38.14 4.79 -1.88
CA ASN A 140 38.44 3.37 -2.08
C ASN A 140 39.87 3.16 -2.65
N VAL A 141 40.87 3.87 -2.15
CA VAL A 141 42.24 3.40 -2.28
C VAL A 141 42.41 2.30 -1.22
N VAL A 142 42.08 1.08 -1.59
CA VAL A 142 42.60 -0.11 -0.92
C VAL A 142 44.11 -0.03 -1.13
N ASN A 143 44.83 0.35 -0.11
CA ASN A 143 46.29 0.28 -0.09
C ASN A 143 46.66 -1.21 0.09
N PRO A 144 47.09 -1.97 -0.93
CA PRO A 144 47.56 -3.31 -0.79
C PRO A 144 48.96 -3.21 -0.15
N ARG A 145 49.03 -3.16 1.17
CA ARG A 145 50.25 -3.47 1.88
C ARG A 145 50.29 -4.98 2.09
N PHE A 146 51.28 -5.54 1.47
CA PHE A 146 51.84 -6.86 1.58
C PHE A 146 51.81 -7.45 2.99
#